data_ce753dd13096d3d218a874cc5dfa4217
#
_entry.id   ce753dd13096d3d218a874cc5dfa4217
#
_cell.length_a   1.000
_cell.length_b   1.000
_cell.length_c   1.000
_cell.angle_alpha   90.00
_cell.angle_beta   90.00
_cell.angle_gamma   90.00
#
_symmetry.space_group_name_H-M   'P 1'
#
loop_
_entity.id
_entity.type
_entity.pdbx_description
1 polymer ?
#
loop_
_entity_poly.entity_id
_entity_poly.type
_entity_poly.pdbx_seq_one_letter_code
_entity_poly.pdbx_strand_id
1 'polypeptide(L)'
;MKVHFIGIGGIGLSALARFLQYRGYTVSGSDVKSTPITQELVKEGITVTIPQCPSAIQGQDLVIYSAAVQNDNIEIQEAKKQELVLLPRKEALSVIMQKTTNYCVCAAHGKSTTTAILSSILQSSAIIGAISKEFDSNFRYIDEVLAFEADESDESFILSHPYCSIVLNTEPEHMEYYNYDEKRFYDAYTKFLDIAKLRVINAEDEFLQNYKGYAIRLYPSKDINNIEFILKNDEPYTKFNLKDFGEFEVWGFGVHIAIDASCAILAASQTMEVDQIKENLAKYTGIKKRFDIVQKSENFIVIDDYAHHPTEIKATLESVELYNKYKKLDKKIVIWQPHKYSRTLDNLSAFKECFKGCDELIILPVWSVAEEIKEIDFTKEFANYSTTLCTKISTSKGKIELFSGDKVVRTLDNGIVLGVGAGDITYQLRH
;
A
#
# COMPACT_ATOMS: atom_id res chain seq x y z
N MET A 1 -26.13 16.71 -3.75
CA MET A 1 -25.07 17.42 -2.98
C MET A 1 -23.83 17.51 -3.83
N LYS A 2 -23.21 18.69 -3.90
CA LYS A 2 -21.98 18.96 -4.66
C LYS A 2 -20.79 18.93 -3.72
N VAL A 3 -19.81 18.10 -4.00
CA VAL A 3 -18.62 17.93 -3.17
C VAL A 3 -17.37 18.26 -3.97
N HIS A 4 -16.47 19.07 -3.39
CA HIS A 4 -15.19 19.40 -4.00
C HIS A 4 -14.04 18.84 -3.17
N PHE A 5 -13.03 18.29 -3.84
CA PHE A 5 -11.85 17.69 -3.21
C PHE A 5 -10.60 18.48 -3.55
N ILE A 6 -9.94 19.08 -2.55
CA ILE A 6 -8.66 19.78 -2.70
C ILE A 6 -7.52 18.77 -2.49
N GLY A 7 -6.67 18.59 -3.50
CA GLY A 7 -5.63 17.54 -3.54
C GLY A 7 -6.19 16.19 -3.98
N ILE A 8 -7.15 16.20 -4.93
CA ILE A 8 -7.91 15.01 -5.39
C ILE A 8 -7.02 13.93 -6.01
N GLY A 9 -5.82 14.26 -6.52
CA GLY A 9 -4.87 13.31 -7.10
C GLY A 9 -4.18 12.39 -6.08
N GLY A 10 -4.38 12.60 -4.78
CA GLY A 10 -3.92 11.68 -3.76
C GLY A 10 -4.66 10.35 -3.79
N ILE A 11 -3.93 9.22 -3.58
CA ILE A 11 -4.49 7.86 -3.71
C ILE A 11 -5.76 7.65 -2.86
N GLY A 12 -5.75 8.08 -1.60
CA GLY A 12 -6.90 7.92 -0.70
C GLY A 12 -8.05 8.88 -1.01
N LEU A 13 -7.74 10.14 -1.43
CA LEU A 13 -8.77 11.12 -1.73
C LEU A 13 -9.49 10.81 -3.05
N SER A 14 -8.76 10.36 -4.07
CA SER A 14 -9.32 9.94 -5.35
C SER A 14 -10.31 8.79 -5.21
N ALA A 15 -10.02 7.82 -4.32
CA ALA A 15 -10.94 6.72 -4.06
C ALA A 15 -12.23 7.19 -3.36
N LEU A 16 -12.14 8.12 -2.40
CA LEU A 16 -13.31 8.72 -1.76
C LEU A 16 -14.14 9.56 -2.74
N ALA A 17 -13.48 10.28 -3.65
CA ALA A 17 -14.15 11.06 -4.69
C ALA A 17 -14.98 10.14 -5.62
N ARG A 18 -14.38 9.03 -6.08
CA ARG A 18 -15.08 8.00 -6.86
C ARG A 18 -16.25 7.41 -6.09
N PHE A 19 -16.01 7.05 -4.82
CA PHE A 19 -17.04 6.48 -3.96
C PHE A 19 -18.27 7.40 -3.84
N LEU A 20 -18.08 8.71 -3.60
CA LEU A 20 -19.17 9.67 -3.55
C LEU A 20 -19.85 9.87 -4.91
N GLN A 21 -19.08 9.88 -6.02
CA GLN A 21 -19.66 9.97 -7.36
C GLN A 21 -20.59 8.79 -7.66
N TYR A 22 -20.15 7.56 -7.36
CA TYR A 22 -20.99 6.36 -7.54
C TYR A 22 -22.26 6.39 -6.66
N ARG A 23 -22.20 7.06 -5.53
CA ARG A 23 -23.37 7.29 -4.66
C ARG A 23 -24.26 8.45 -5.12
N GLY A 24 -24.03 8.99 -6.31
CA GLY A 24 -24.87 10.01 -6.94
C GLY A 24 -24.57 11.46 -6.51
N TYR A 25 -23.43 11.70 -5.85
CA TYR A 25 -22.97 13.07 -5.58
C TYR A 25 -22.36 13.68 -6.84
N THR A 26 -22.51 14.98 -7.00
CA THR A 26 -21.77 15.72 -8.03
C THR A 26 -20.39 16.04 -7.47
N VAL A 27 -19.37 15.38 -8.02
CA VAL A 27 -18.00 15.49 -7.51
C VAL A 27 -17.13 16.33 -8.44
N SER A 28 -16.36 17.23 -7.84
CA SER A 28 -15.28 17.97 -8.49
C SER A 28 -14.03 17.97 -7.60
N GLY A 29 -12.92 18.38 -8.13
CA GLY A 29 -11.71 18.54 -7.31
C GLY A 29 -10.63 19.33 -8.00
N SER A 30 -9.51 19.50 -7.29
CA SER A 30 -8.34 20.22 -7.78
C SER A 30 -7.05 19.54 -7.32
N ASP A 31 -5.98 19.80 -8.05
CA ASP A 31 -4.63 19.40 -7.65
C ASP A 31 -3.59 20.40 -8.14
N VAL A 32 -2.37 20.32 -7.59
CA VAL A 32 -1.26 21.22 -7.98
C VAL A 32 -0.66 20.83 -9.33
N LYS A 33 -0.75 19.54 -9.71
CA LYS A 33 -0.20 19.01 -10.97
C LYS A 33 -1.04 17.88 -11.54
N SER A 34 -0.92 17.69 -12.87
CA SER A 34 -1.52 16.53 -13.54
C SER A 34 -0.73 15.25 -13.19
N THR A 35 -1.47 14.21 -12.85
CA THR A 35 -0.94 12.86 -12.56
C THR A 35 -1.78 11.83 -13.29
N PRO A 36 -1.34 10.57 -13.44
CA PRO A 36 -2.18 9.51 -13.98
C PRO A 36 -3.53 9.39 -13.26
N ILE A 37 -3.55 9.56 -11.93
CA ILE A 37 -4.80 9.52 -11.13
C ILE A 37 -5.75 10.64 -11.54
N THR A 38 -5.28 11.89 -11.63
CA THR A 38 -6.14 13.02 -12.02
C THR A 38 -6.66 12.88 -13.44
N GLN A 39 -5.85 12.31 -14.36
CA GLN A 39 -6.28 12.05 -15.74
C GLN A 39 -7.37 10.97 -15.81
N GLU A 40 -7.25 9.91 -14.99
CA GLU A 40 -8.30 8.88 -14.88
C GLU A 40 -9.60 9.45 -14.32
N LEU A 41 -9.55 10.27 -13.26
CA LEU A 41 -10.72 10.93 -12.70
C LEU A 41 -11.48 11.78 -13.74
N VAL A 42 -10.73 12.48 -14.61
CA VAL A 42 -11.32 13.25 -15.72
C VAL A 42 -12.02 12.32 -16.73
N LYS A 43 -11.41 11.19 -17.10
CA LYS A 43 -12.04 10.19 -17.98
C LYS A 43 -13.30 9.58 -17.36
N GLU A 44 -13.34 9.45 -16.04
CA GLU A 44 -14.47 8.97 -15.26
C GLU A 44 -15.59 10.04 -15.09
N GLY A 45 -15.40 11.26 -15.64
CA GLY A 45 -16.39 12.34 -15.62
C GLY A 45 -16.33 13.24 -14.38
N ILE A 46 -15.28 13.16 -13.56
CA ILE A 46 -15.02 14.09 -12.46
C ILE A 46 -14.34 15.34 -13.02
N THR A 47 -14.87 16.53 -12.72
CA THR A 47 -14.23 17.79 -13.09
C THR A 47 -13.00 18.01 -12.20
N VAL A 48 -11.80 18.10 -12.80
CA VAL A 48 -10.54 18.34 -12.08
C VAL A 48 -9.88 19.62 -12.58
N THR A 49 -9.63 20.55 -11.67
CA THR A 49 -8.97 21.83 -11.94
C THR A 49 -7.48 21.76 -11.60
N ILE A 50 -6.60 22.07 -12.55
CA ILE A 50 -5.15 22.07 -12.41
C ILE A 50 -4.56 23.31 -13.13
N PRO A 51 -3.73 24.12 -12.47
CA PRO A 51 -3.46 24.13 -11.04
C PRO A 51 -4.67 24.57 -10.21
N GLN A 52 -4.60 24.41 -8.90
CA GLN A 52 -5.60 24.90 -7.95
C GLN A 52 -5.88 26.39 -8.14
N CYS A 53 -7.14 26.79 -8.05
CA CYS A 53 -7.53 28.18 -8.17
C CYS A 53 -8.82 28.50 -7.41
N PRO A 54 -9.01 29.72 -6.87
CA PRO A 54 -10.21 30.09 -6.11
C PRO A 54 -11.52 29.93 -6.90
N SER A 55 -11.46 30.08 -8.23
CA SER A 55 -12.64 29.92 -9.09
C SER A 55 -13.16 28.48 -9.20
N ALA A 56 -12.40 27.48 -8.73
CA ALA A 56 -12.88 26.11 -8.61
C ALA A 56 -13.92 25.95 -7.49
N ILE A 57 -13.96 26.89 -6.54
CA ILE A 57 -14.90 26.90 -5.42
C ILE A 57 -16.12 27.74 -5.78
N GLN A 58 -17.16 27.09 -6.36
CA GLN A 58 -18.38 27.75 -6.80
C GLN A 58 -19.62 26.87 -6.57
N GLY A 59 -20.36 27.18 -5.49
CA GLY A 59 -21.65 26.56 -5.21
C GLY A 59 -21.59 25.10 -4.81
N GLN A 60 -20.48 24.67 -4.18
CA GLN A 60 -20.38 23.39 -3.50
C GLN A 60 -21.09 23.42 -2.16
N ASP A 61 -21.60 22.25 -1.73
CA ASP A 61 -22.20 22.06 -0.43
C ASP A 61 -21.16 21.65 0.61
N LEU A 62 -20.08 20.99 0.15
CA LEU A 62 -19.02 20.45 0.98
C LEU A 62 -17.68 20.53 0.26
N VAL A 63 -16.64 20.93 0.97
CA VAL A 63 -15.24 20.90 0.52
C VAL A 63 -14.44 19.95 1.42
N ILE A 64 -13.75 18.99 0.82
CA ILE A 64 -12.89 18.02 1.52
C ILE A 64 -11.47 18.25 1.07
N TYR A 65 -10.49 18.28 2.00
CA TYR A 65 -9.11 18.51 1.65
C TYR A 65 -8.16 17.45 2.22
N SER A 66 -7.07 17.20 1.48
CA SER A 66 -6.01 16.28 1.87
C SER A 66 -5.21 16.82 3.06
N ALA A 67 -4.69 15.93 3.90
CA ALA A 67 -3.77 16.30 4.99
C ALA A 67 -2.48 17.00 4.50
N ALA A 68 -2.09 16.79 3.23
CA ALA A 68 -0.94 17.46 2.61
C ALA A 68 -1.22 18.93 2.24
N VAL A 69 -2.49 19.36 2.21
CA VAL A 69 -2.89 20.72 1.85
C VAL A 69 -2.83 21.61 3.08
N GLN A 70 -2.03 22.68 3.01
CA GLN A 70 -1.85 23.62 4.11
C GLN A 70 -3.04 24.58 4.24
N ASN A 71 -3.22 25.15 5.44
CA ASN A 71 -4.33 26.04 5.74
C ASN A 71 -4.33 27.37 4.94
N ASP A 72 -3.20 27.78 4.39
CA ASP A 72 -3.04 28.96 3.53
C ASP A 72 -3.36 28.70 2.06
N ASN A 73 -3.76 27.49 1.71
CA ASN A 73 -4.17 27.13 0.34
C ASN A 73 -5.31 28.04 -0.14
N ILE A 74 -5.16 28.52 -1.39
CA ILE A 74 -6.08 29.52 -1.99
C ILE A 74 -7.52 29.05 -2.09
N GLU A 75 -7.77 27.75 -2.29
CA GLU A 75 -9.12 27.18 -2.35
C GLU A 75 -9.70 26.99 -0.94
N ILE A 76 -8.88 26.62 0.06
CA ILE A 76 -9.30 26.59 1.47
C ILE A 76 -9.71 28.01 1.92
N GLN A 77 -8.94 29.03 1.56
CA GLN A 77 -9.27 30.42 1.91
C GLN A 77 -10.56 30.88 1.22
N GLU A 78 -10.77 30.52 -0.05
CA GLU A 78 -12.01 30.86 -0.75
C GLU A 78 -13.22 30.12 -0.17
N ALA A 79 -13.08 28.83 0.19
CA ALA A 79 -14.14 28.06 0.85
C ALA A 79 -14.55 28.69 2.21
N LYS A 80 -13.56 29.12 3.01
CA LYS A 80 -13.82 29.85 4.27
C LYS A 80 -14.54 31.19 4.04
N LYS A 81 -14.13 31.95 3.03
CA LYS A 81 -14.73 33.22 2.66
C LYS A 81 -16.20 33.06 2.23
N GLN A 82 -16.53 31.94 1.58
CA GLN A 82 -17.89 31.59 1.17
C GLN A 82 -18.68 30.86 2.27
N GLU A 83 -18.11 30.70 3.48
CA GLU A 83 -18.72 30.00 4.62
C GLU A 83 -19.19 28.57 4.30
N LEU A 84 -18.46 27.85 3.40
CA LEU A 84 -18.76 26.48 3.02
C LEU A 84 -18.36 25.51 4.13
N VAL A 85 -19.05 24.37 4.19
CA VAL A 85 -18.64 23.26 5.04
C VAL A 85 -17.30 22.73 4.53
N LEU A 86 -16.28 22.84 5.36
CA LEU A 86 -14.90 22.47 5.04
C LEU A 86 -14.41 21.38 6.02
N LEU A 87 -14.12 20.20 5.50
CA LEU A 87 -13.67 19.05 6.31
C LEU A 87 -12.31 18.55 5.84
N PRO A 88 -11.37 18.30 6.76
CA PRO A 88 -10.20 17.49 6.43
C PRO A 88 -10.64 16.05 6.10
N ARG A 89 -9.87 15.34 5.26
CA ARG A 89 -10.13 13.94 4.88
C ARG A 89 -10.52 13.07 6.10
N LYS A 90 -9.82 13.23 7.20
CA LYS A 90 -10.04 12.49 8.44
C LYS A 90 -11.48 12.64 8.96
N GLU A 91 -11.99 13.85 9.06
CA GLU A 91 -13.36 14.11 9.52
C GLU A 91 -14.41 13.68 8.48
N ALA A 92 -14.11 13.89 7.18
CA ALA A 92 -14.97 13.46 6.10
C ALA A 92 -15.20 11.94 6.10
N LEU A 93 -14.21 11.14 6.47
CA LEU A 93 -14.34 9.68 6.60
C LEU A 93 -15.49 9.30 7.54
N SER A 94 -15.58 9.95 8.71
CA SER A 94 -16.63 9.67 9.69
C SER A 94 -18.04 9.85 9.11
N VAL A 95 -18.23 10.81 8.21
CA VAL A 95 -19.53 11.07 7.57
C VAL A 95 -19.79 10.11 6.41
N ILE A 96 -18.75 9.84 5.59
CA ILE A 96 -18.86 9.04 4.37
C ILE A 96 -19.14 7.58 4.71
N MET A 97 -18.49 7.04 5.74
CA MET A 97 -18.46 5.62 6.07
C MET A 97 -19.65 5.13 6.91
N GLN A 98 -20.52 6.03 7.38
CA GLN A 98 -21.64 5.67 8.27
C GLN A 98 -22.70 4.74 7.66
N LYS A 99 -22.84 4.75 6.33
CA LYS A 99 -23.92 4.04 5.63
C LYS A 99 -23.47 2.73 4.97
N THR A 100 -22.25 2.29 5.28
CA THR A 100 -21.67 1.08 4.70
C THR A 100 -21.34 0.06 5.79
N THR A 101 -21.31 -1.21 5.40
CA THR A 101 -20.79 -2.29 6.25
C THR A 101 -19.28 -2.41 5.99
N ASN A 102 -18.48 -1.77 6.85
CA ASN A 102 -17.06 -1.58 6.62
C ASN A 102 -16.23 -2.72 7.22
N TYR A 103 -15.53 -3.44 6.38
CA TYR A 103 -14.45 -4.33 6.77
C TYR A 103 -13.14 -3.55 6.65
N CYS A 104 -12.61 -3.12 7.78
CA CYS A 104 -11.47 -2.19 7.83
C CYS A 104 -10.19 -2.93 8.18
N VAL A 105 -9.18 -2.84 7.32
CA VAL A 105 -7.87 -3.47 7.50
C VAL A 105 -6.86 -2.42 7.93
N CYS A 106 -6.25 -2.61 9.09
CA CYS A 106 -5.23 -1.74 9.65
C CYS A 106 -3.97 -2.56 10.00
N ALA A 107 -2.80 -2.01 9.79
CA ALA A 107 -1.51 -2.58 10.15
C ALA A 107 -0.38 -1.61 9.84
N ALA A 108 0.82 -1.82 10.36
CA ALA A 108 2.01 -1.19 9.80
C ALA A 108 2.26 -1.73 8.36
N HIS A 109 2.26 -3.04 8.19
CA HIS A 109 2.54 -3.71 6.91
C HIS A 109 1.40 -4.65 6.50
N GLY A 110 1.22 -4.87 5.17
CA GLY A 110 0.23 -5.80 4.62
C GLY A 110 -1.17 -5.22 4.39
N LYS A 111 -1.48 -3.99 4.81
CA LYS A 111 -2.81 -3.34 4.67
C LYS A 111 -3.42 -3.48 3.28
N SER A 112 -2.74 -2.96 2.27
CA SER A 112 -3.25 -2.92 0.88
C SER A 112 -3.46 -4.31 0.31
N THR A 113 -2.52 -5.23 0.57
CA THR A 113 -2.60 -6.63 0.15
C THR A 113 -3.83 -7.31 0.77
N THR A 114 -3.97 -7.22 2.08
CA THR A 114 -5.10 -7.83 2.79
C THR A 114 -6.44 -7.21 2.39
N THR A 115 -6.50 -5.88 2.21
CA THR A 115 -7.73 -5.21 1.74
C THR A 115 -8.12 -5.66 0.34
N ALA A 116 -7.14 -5.82 -0.57
CA ALA A 116 -7.41 -6.32 -1.91
C ALA A 116 -7.86 -7.78 -1.90
N ILE A 117 -7.19 -8.66 -1.15
CA ILE A 117 -7.60 -10.06 -0.95
C ILE A 117 -9.03 -10.12 -0.39
N LEU A 118 -9.30 -9.35 0.66
CA LEU A 118 -10.62 -9.31 1.29
C LEU A 118 -11.70 -8.83 0.33
N SER A 119 -11.42 -7.79 -0.46
CA SER A 119 -12.37 -7.29 -1.46
C SER A 119 -12.67 -8.32 -2.53
N SER A 120 -11.67 -9.11 -2.94
CA SER A 120 -11.84 -10.23 -3.87
C SER A 120 -12.68 -11.34 -3.26
N ILE A 121 -12.42 -11.73 -2.01
CA ILE A 121 -13.21 -12.76 -1.30
C ILE A 121 -14.66 -12.33 -1.13
N LEU A 122 -14.90 -11.12 -0.61
CA LEU A 122 -16.25 -10.61 -0.35
C LEU A 122 -17.00 -10.23 -1.62
N GLN A 123 -16.32 -10.10 -2.77
CA GLN A 123 -16.87 -9.51 -4.01
C GLN A 123 -17.56 -8.18 -3.70
N SER A 124 -16.93 -7.33 -2.92
CA SER A 124 -17.47 -6.10 -2.35
C SER A 124 -16.94 -4.85 -3.01
N SER A 125 -17.50 -3.71 -2.66
CA SER A 125 -16.88 -2.42 -2.87
C SER A 125 -15.52 -2.35 -2.17
N ALA A 126 -14.59 -1.57 -2.70
CA ALA A 126 -13.24 -1.48 -2.17
C ALA A 126 -12.67 -0.06 -2.24
N ILE A 127 -11.96 0.33 -1.19
CA ILE A 127 -11.10 1.51 -1.15
C ILE A 127 -9.74 1.04 -0.63
N ILE A 128 -8.71 1.10 -1.50
CA ILE A 128 -7.38 0.55 -1.26
C ILE A 128 -6.35 1.66 -1.44
N GLY A 129 -5.31 1.67 -0.62
CA GLY A 129 -4.17 2.59 -0.74
C GLY A 129 -3.21 2.27 -1.90
N ALA A 130 -3.58 1.34 -2.78
CA ALA A 130 -2.82 0.89 -3.92
C ALA A 130 -3.74 0.54 -5.10
N ILE A 131 -3.17 0.25 -6.26
CA ILE A 131 -3.95 -0.16 -7.45
C ILE A 131 -4.07 -1.69 -7.46
N SER A 132 -5.29 -2.21 -7.33
CA SER A 132 -5.56 -3.64 -7.52
C SER A 132 -5.37 -4.04 -8.98
N LYS A 133 -4.72 -5.17 -9.24
CA LYS A 133 -4.60 -5.71 -10.60
C LYS A 133 -5.91 -6.35 -11.09
N GLU A 134 -6.79 -6.80 -10.18
CA GLU A 134 -8.08 -7.41 -10.51
C GLU A 134 -9.01 -6.43 -11.23
N PHE A 135 -9.05 -5.17 -10.79
CA PHE A 135 -9.96 -4.16 -11.34
C PHE A 135 -9.26 -2.87 -11.80
N ASP A 136 -7.93 -2.89 -11.89
CA ASP A 136 -7.05 -1.82 -12.40
C ASP A 136 -7.29 -0.44 -11.76
N SER A 137 -7.69 -0.41 -10.49
CA SER A 137 -8.01 0.81 -9.74
C SER A 137 -7.73 0.66 -8.25
N ASN A 138 -7.68 1.79 -7.55
CA ASN A 138 -7.68 1.84 -6.08
C ASN A 138 -9.10 1.84 -5.48
N PHE A 139 -10.10 1.76 -6.35
CA PHE A 139 -11.51 1.84 -6.00
C PHE A 139 -12.35 0.90 -6.86
N ARG A 140 -13.31 0.24 -6.24
CA ARG A 140 -14.38 -0.51 -6.89
C ARG A 140 -15.68 -0.27 -6.13
N TYR A 141 -16.77 -0.06 -6.85
CA TYR A 141 -18.13 0.00 -6.25
C TYR A 141 -18.96 -1.17 -6.73
N ILE A 142 -19.55 -1.92 -5.83
CA ILE A 142 -20.47 -3.02 -6.09
C ILE A 142 -21.76 -2.81 -5.28
N ASP A 143 -21.62 -2.66 -3.95
CA ASP A 143 -22.72 -2.51 -3.02
C ASP A 143 -22.30 -1.74 -1.75
N GLU A 144 -23.08 -1.81 -0.68
CA GLU A 144 -22.85 -1.16 0.60
C GLU A 144 -21.89 -1.94 1.52
N VAL A 145 -21.38 -3.13 1.11
CA VAL A 145 -20.28 -3.82 1.79
C VAL A 145 -18.96 -3.25 1.25
N LEU A 146 -18.10 -2.80 2.13
CA LEU A 146 -16.88 -2.09 1.76
C LEU A 146 -15.65 -2.71 2.44
N ALA A 147 -14.71 -3.21 1.64
CA ALA A 147 -13.35 -3.46 2.10
C ALA A 147 -12.56 -2.15 2.08
N PHE A 148 -12.10 -1.71 3.23
CA PHE A 148 -11.48 -0.40 3.42
C PHE A 148 -10.09 -0.53 4.03
N GLU A 149 -9.09 0.07 3.37
CA GLU A 149 -7.77 0.24 3.96
C GLU A 149 -7.76 1.39 4.95
N ALA A 150 -7.61 1.06 6.23
CA ALA A 150 -7.67 1.97 7.35
C ALA A 150 -6.25 2.40 7.76
N ASP A 151 -5.96 3.69 7.63
CA ASP A 151 -4.62 4.26 7.80
C ASP A 151 -4.42 4.71 9.25
N GLU A 152 -3.41 4.15 9.91
CA GLU A 152 -3.03 4.45 11.29
C GLU A 152 -2.19 5.73 11.41
N SER A 153 -1.64 6.23 10.32
CA SER A 153 -0.64 7.30 10.33
C SER A 153 -1.12 8.63 10.92
N ASP A 154 -2.44 8.87 10.95
CA ASP A 154 -3.07 10.09 11.45
C ASP A 154 -4.29 9.81 12.36
N GLU A 155 -4.41 8.61 12.93
CA GLU A 155 -5.56 8.12 13.70
C GLU A 155 -6.91 8.14 12.93
N SER A 156 -6.91 8.37 11.61
CA SER A 156 -8.16 8.41 10.83
C SER A 156 -8.89 7.06 10.79
N PHE A 157 -8.18 5.96 10.99
CA PHE A 157 -8.74 4.61 11.03
C PHE A 157 -9.83 4.44 12.11
N ILE A 158 -9.76 5.15 13.24
CA ILE A 158 -10.79 5.12 14.30
C ILE A 158 -12.13 5.68 13.77
N LEU A 159 -12.09 6.54 12.77
CA LEU A 159 -13.26 7.20 12.19
C LEU A 159 -13.87 6.42 11.00
N SER A 160 -13.38 5.23 10.71
CA SER A 160 -13.83 4.40 9.59
C SER A 160 -15.12 3.61 9.86
N HIS A 161 -15.71 3.71 11.05
CA HIS A 161 -16.92 2.98 11.47
C HIS A 161 -16.88 1.48 11.15
N PRO A 162 -15.89 0.72 11.64
CA PRO A 162 -15.73 -0.67 11.27
C PRO A 162 -16.88 -1.54 11.78
N TYR A 163 -17.48 -2.30 10.88
CA TYR A 163 -18.23 -3.50 11.24
C TYR A 163 -17.25 -4.60 11.67
N CYS A 164 -16.18 -4.79 10.88
CA CYS A 164 -15.09 -5.70 11.16
C CYS A 164 -13.77 -4.94 11.16
N SER A 165 -13.02 -4.99 12.25
CA SER A 165 -11.64 -4.53 12.34
C SER A 165 -10.70 -5.72 12.16
N ILE A 166 -9.77 -5.61 11.22
CA ILE A 166 -8.72 -6.59 10.95
C ILE A 166 -7.39 -5.92 11.23
N VAL A 167 -6.61 -6.45 12.18
CA VAL A 167 -5.28 -5.90 12.52
C VAL A 167 -4.23 -7.00 12.38
N LEU A 168 -3.25 -6.78 11.47
CA LEU A 168 -2.25 -7.77 11.11
C LEU A 168 -1.00 -7.67 11.97
N ASN A 169 -0.55 -6.46 12.23
CA ASN A 169 0.63 -6.12 13.01
C ASN A 169 0.56 -4.67 13.47
N THR A 170 1.36 -4.33 14.47
CA THR A 170 1.35 -3.01 15.14
C THR A 170 2.76 -2.47 15.34
N GLU A 171 3.67 -2.74 14.40
CA GLU A 171 5.02 -2.16 14.43
C GLU A 171 4.93 -0.63 14.47
N PRO A 172 5.64 0.06 15.40
CA PRO A 172 5.54 1.50 15.53
C PRO A 172 6.07 2.23 14.28
N GLU A 173 5.16 2.79 13.49
CA GLU A 173 5.44 3.68 12.38
C GLU A 173 4.73 5.02 12.57
N HIS A 174 5.16 6.05 11.85
CA HIS A 174 4.57 7.40 11.92
C HIS A 174 4.50 8.00 13.33
N MET A 175 5.49 7.66 14.17
CA MET A 175 5.53 8.03 15.59
C MET A 175 5.58 9.55 15.80
N GLU A 176 5.98 10.33 14.79
CA GLU A 176 5.94 11.80 14.80
C GLU A 176 4.51 12.32 15.05
N TYR A 177 3.50 11.69 14.41
CA TYR A 177 2.11 12.05 14.63
C TYR A 177 1.66 11.76 16.07
N TYR A 178 2.15 10.69 16.65
CA TYR A 178 1.85 10.27 18.03
C TYR A 178 2.73 10.96 19.08
N ASN A 179 3.57 11.94 18.68
CA ASN A 179 4.55 12.62 19.53
C ASN A 179 5.52 11.64 20.23
N TYR A 180 5.86 10.53 19.57
CA TYR A 180 6.67 9.43 20.10
C TYR A 180 6.10 8.81 21.38
N ASP A 181 4.80 8.94 21.63
CA ASP A 181 4.07 8.33 22.74
C ASP A 181 3.52 6.95 22.30
N GLU A 182 4.24 5.88 22.62
CA GLU A 182 3.84 4.51 22.33
C GLU A 182 2.49 4.15 22.97
N LYS A 183 2.21 4.68 24.18
CA LYS A 183 0.92 4.40 24.81
C LYS A 183 -0.22 4.96 23.99
N ARG A 184 -0.11 6.22 23.52
CA ARG A 184 -1.11 6.83 22.64
C ARG A 184 -1.28 6.05 21.35
N PHE A 185 -0.17 5.57 20.77
CA PHE A 185 -0.17 4.75 19.55
C PHE A 185 -0.97 3.45 19.76
N TYR A 186 -0.66 2.68 20.79
CA TYR A 186 -1.36 1.43 21.06
C TYR A 186 -2.79 1.62 21.59
N ASP A 187 -3.09 2.71 22.31
CA ASP A 187 -4.45 3.08 22.70
C ASP A 187 -5.33 3.34 21.46
N ALA A 188 -4.76 3.88 20.37
CA ALA A 188 -5.49 4.08 19.12
C ALA A 188 -5.88 2.75 18.46
N TYR A 189 -4.99 1.75 18.42
CA TYR A 189 -5.33 0.39 17.94
C TYR A 189 -6.37 -0.29 18.83
N THR A 190 -6.26 -0.12 20.15
CA THR A 190 -7.27 -0.65 21.08
C THR A 190 -8.65 -0.06 20.81
N LYS A 191 -8.74 1.27 20.62
CA LYS A 191 -10.00 1.95 20.27
C LYS A 191 -10.56 1.45 18.95
N PHE A 192 -9.70 1.29 17.92
CA PHE A 192 -10.12 0.79 16.61
C PHE A 192 -10.70 -0.63 16.69
N LEU A 193 -10.12 -1.49 17.53
CA LEU A 193 -10.66 -2.81 17.78
C LEU A 193 -11.98 -2.73 18.57
N ASP A 194 -12.05 -1.91 19.62
CA ASP A 194 -13.20 -1.86 20.53
C ASP A 194 -14.48 -1.33 19.88
N ILE A 195 -14.38 -0.42 18.91
CA ILE A 195 -15.54 0.13 18.20
C ILE A 195 -16.17 -0.87 17.18
N ALA A 196 -15.44 -1.91 16.77
CA ALA A 196 -15.94 -2.89 15.82
C ALA A 196 -16.85 -3.93 16.44
N LYS A 197 -17.83 -4.44 15.67
CA LYS A 197 -18.65 -5.60 16.07
C LYS A 197 -17.89 -6.91 15.96
N LEU A 198 -17.10 -7.05 14.92
CA LEU A 198 -16.25 -8.20 14.62
C LEU A 198 -14.77 -7.77 14.65
N ARG A 199 -13.90 -8.61 15.18
CA ARG A 199 -12.46 -8.34 15.25
C ARG A 199 -11.69 -9.56 14.80
N VAL A 200 -10.70 -9.36 13.93
CA VAL A 200 -9.72 -10.37 13.54
C VAL A 200 -8.34 -9.82 13.82
N ILE A 201 -7.53 -10.56 14.56
CA ILE A 201 -6.19 -10.13 14.95
C ILE A 201 -5.16 -11.23 14.72
N ASN A 202 -3.96 -10.85 14.33
CA ASN A 202 -2.79 -11.70 14.43
C ASN A 202 -2.37 -11.78 15.91
N ALA A 203 -2.62 -12.90 16.56
CA ALA A 203 -2.38 -13.07 17.99
C ALA A 203 -0.91 -13.37 18.34
N GLU A 204 -0.01 -13.37 17.35
CA GLU A 204 1.45 -13.47 17.55
C GLU A 204 2.15 -12.11 17.41
N ASP A 205 1.42 -11.05 17.06
CA ASP A 205 1.94 -9.69 17.18
C ASP A 205 2.15 -9.30 18.64
N GLU A 206 3.26 -8.60 18.92
CA GLU A 206 3.70 -8.31 20.29
C GLU A 206 2.67 -7.55 21.13
N PHE A 207 1.95 -6.61 20.52
CA PHE A 207 0.89 -5.87 21.21
C PHE A 207 -0.44 -6.64 21.19
N LEU A 208 -0.87 -7.15 20.02
CA LEU A 208 -2.18 -7.78 19.84
C LEU A 208 -2.38 -9.06 20.67
N GLN A 209 -1.31 -9.81 20.97
CA GLN A 209 -1.37 -10.97 21.87
C GLN A 209 -1.96 -10.61 23.24
N ASN A 210 -1.79 -9.37 23.68
CA ASN A 210 -2.25 -8.86 24.96
C ASN A 210 -3.65 -8.23 24.93
N TYR A 211 -4.28 -8.11 23.75
CA TYR A 211 -5.64 -7.55 23.63
C TYR A 211 -6.65 -8.42 24.39
N LYS A 212 -7.42 -7.80 25.28
CA LYS A 212 -8.34 -8.51 26.20
C LYS A 212 -9.74 -8.69 25.67
N GLY A 213 -10.13 -7.96 24.61
CA GLY A 213 -11.44 -8.07 23.99
C GLY A 213 -11.65 -9.40 23.27
N TYR A 214 -12.92 -9.73 23.02
CA TYR A 214 -13.25 -10.86 22.15
C TYR A 214 -12.78 -10.57 20.72
N ALA A 215 -12.02 -11.49 20.14
CA ALA A 215 -11.54 -11.42 18.77
C ALA A 215 -11.33 -12.82 18.19
N ILE A 216 -11.50 -12.96 16.89
CA ILE A 216 -11.02 -14.11 16.13
C ILE A 216 -9.51 -13.99 16.04
N ARG A 217 -8.81 -14.93 16.66
CA ARG A 217 -7.37 -14.94 16.79
C ARG A 217 -6.76 -15.87 15.75
N LEU A 218 -5.88 -15.31 14.92
CA LEU A 218 -4.96 -16.07 14.09
C LEU A 218 -3.65 -16.26 14.87
N TYR A 219 -3.20 -17.48 15.02
CA TYR A 219 -1.87 -17.82 15.48
C TYR A 219 -1.09 -18.39 14.30
N PRO A 220 -0.38 -17.56 13.51
CA PRO A 220 0.27 -18.00 12.27
C PRO A 220 1.09 -19.27 12.41
N SER A 221 1.89 -19.42 13.47
CA SER A 221 2.75 -20.58 13.71
C SER A 221 1.99 -21.90 13.97
N LYS A 222 0.71 -21.82 14.37
CA LYS A 222 -0.15 -22.98 14.71
C LYS A 222 -1.25 -23.20 13.68
N ASP A 223 -1.83 -22.11 13.20
CA ASP A 223 -3.06 -22.11 12.40
C ASP A 223 -2.79 -22.24 10.91
N ILE A 224 -1.57 -21.87 10.46
CA ILE A 224 -1.15 -21.94 9.05
C ILE A 224 -0.13 -23.07 8.93
N ASN A 225 -0.45 -24.07 8.11
CA ASN A 225 0.38 -25.27 7.96
C ASN A 225 0.56 -25.61 6.48
N ASN A 226 1.53 -26.49 6.17
CA ASN A 226 1.78 -27.02 4.84
C ASN A 226 1.94 -25.90 3.79
N ILE A 227 2.75 -24.88 4.12
CA ILE A 227 3.01 -23.76 3.20
C ILE A 227 3.89 -24.27 2.07
N GLU A 228 3.38 -24.15 0.85
CA GLU A 228 4.09 -24.46 -0.40
C GLU A 228 4.06 -23.25 -1.31
N PHE A 229 5.19 -23.00 -2.01
CA PHE A 229 5.30 -21.95 -2.99
C PHE A 229 5.30 -22.58 -4.39
N ILE A 230 4.32 -22.25 -5.21
CA ILE A 230 4.12 -22.88 -6.51
C ILE A 230 4.00 -21.85 -7.64
N LEU A 231 4.37 -22.22 -8.86
CA LEU A 231 4.07 -21.44 -10.04
C LEU A 231 2.84 -22.02 -10.78
N LYS A 232 1.87 -21.15 -11.09
CA LYS A 232 0.76 -21.46 -11.96
C LYS A 232 0.74 -20.50 -13.13
N ASN A 233 0.85 -21.03 -14.36
CA ASN A 233 0.96 -20.19 -15.56
C ASN A 233 2.08 -19.14 -15.45
N ASP A 234 3.17 -19.54 -14.79
CA ASP A 234 4.34 -18.70 -14.58
C ASP A 234 4.12 -17.51 -13.59
N GLU A 235 3.01 -17.53 -12.86
CA GLU A 235 2.67 -16.59 -11.79
C GLU A 235 2.89 -17.21 -10.40
N PRO A 236 3.32 -16.42 -9.40
CA PRO A 236 3.61 -16.92 -8.06
C PRO A 236 2.34 -17.14 -7.25
N TYR A 237 2.24 -18.29 -6.57
CA TYR A 237 1.17 -18.60 -5.63
C TYR A 237 1.73 -19.21 -4.35
N THR A 238 1.14 -18.84 -3.23
CA THR A 238 1.33 -19.48 -1.93
C THR A 238 0.13 -20.36 -1.63
N LYS A 239 0.40 -21.64 -1.42
CA LYS A 239 -0.56 -22.67 -1.04
C LYS A 239 -0.36 -22.99 0.43
N PHE A 240 -1.43 -23.12 1.21
CA PHE A 240 -1.36 -23.37 2.64
C PHE A 240 -2.66 -23.95 3.18
N ASN A 241 -2.59 -24.63 4.33
CA ASN A 241 -3.77 -25.03 5.09
C ASN A 241 -4.03 -24.02 6.22
N LEU A 242 -5.29 -23.62 6.40
CA LEU A 242 -5.71 -22.73 7.47
C LEU A 242 -6.66 -23.45 8.42
N LYS A 243 -6.25 -23.69 9.67
CA LYS A 243 -7.07 -24.33 10.69
C LYS A 243 -7.82 -25.55 10.13
N ASP A 244 -9.10 -25.69 10.46
CA ASP A 244 -9.99 -26.74 9.97
C ASP A 244 -10.68 -26.40 8.64
N PHE A 245 -10.39 -25.22 8.05
CA PHE A 245 -10.94 -24.81 6.76
C PHE A 245 -10.32 -25.51 5.56
N GLY A 246 -9.19 -26.21 5.78
CA GLY A 246 -8.46 -26.93 4.74
C GLY A 246 -7.54 -26.04 3.91
N GLU A 247 -7.31 -26.45 2.67
CA GLU A 247 -6.32 -25.87 1.79
C GLU A 247 -6.83 -24.63 1.04
N PHE A 248 -5.95 -23.61 0.94
CA PHE A 248 -6.15 -22.40 0.17
C PHE A 248 -4.94 -22.12 -0.73
N GLU A 249 -5.17 -21.35 -1.78
CA GLU A 249 -4.15 -20.83 -2.66
C GLU A 249 -4.38 -19.33 -2.87
N VAL A 250 -3.34 -18.55 -2.76
CA VAL A 250 -3.37 -17.10 -2.96
C VAL A 250 -2.24 -16.65 -3.87
N TRP A 251 -2.50 -15.69 -4.75
CA TRP A 251 -1.47 -15.10 -5.60
C TRP A 251 -0.41 -14.38 -4.75
N GLY A 252 0.85 -14.54 -5.11
CA GLY A 252 2.02 -13.97 -4.43
C GLY A 252 2.83 -15.02 -3.67
N PHE A 253 4.13 -14.76 -3.50
CA PHE A 253 5.03 -15.59 -2.72
C PHE A 253 5.31 -14.99 -1.35
N GLY A 254 5.33 -15.84 -0.33
CA GLY A 254 5.78 -15.50 1.00
C GLY A 254 4.85 -15.94 2.11
N VAL A 255 5.41 -16.19 3.28
CA VAL A 255 4.63 -16.54 4.49
C VAL A 255 3.70 -15.37 4.89
N HIS A 256 4.16 -14.13 4.68
CA HIS A 256 3.35 -12.94 4.95
C HIS A 256 2.07 -12.91 4.10
N ILE A 257 2.12 -13.37 2.83
CA ILE A 257 0.93 -13.48 1.97
C ILE A 257 -0.08 -14.50 2.53
N ALA A 258 0.41 -15.62 3.08
CA ALA A 258 -0.47 -16.58 3.74
C ALA A 258 -1.12 -16.01 5.01
N ILE A 259 -0.40 -15.19 5.78
CA ILE A 259 -0.91 -14.51 6.98
C ILE A 259 -1.98 -13.48 6.58
N ASP A 260 -1.69 -12.62 5.60
CA ASP A 260 -2.61 -11.61 5.07
C ASP A 260 -3.91 -12.25 4.57
N ALA A 261 -3.78 -13.31 3.75
CA ALA A 261 -4.92 -14.07 3.25
C ALA A 261 -5.70 -14.75 4.39
N SER A 262 -5.02 -15.31 5.38
CA SER A 262 -5.67 -15.97 6.51
C SER A 262 -6.53 -15.02 7.33
N CYS A 263 -6.06 -13.80 7.59
CA CYS A 263 -6.86 -12.78 8.28
C CYS A 263 -8.11 -12.39 7.46
N ALA A 264 -7.96 -12.22 6.14
CA ALA A 264 -9.08 -11.93 5.25
C ALA A 264 -10.10 -13.10 5.20
N ILE A 265 -9.62 -14.34 5.10
CA ILE A 265 -10.44 -15.55 5.11
C ILE A 265 -11.22 -15.67 6.44
N LEU A 266 -10.56 -15.47 7.58
CA LEU A 266 -11.21 -15.52 8.90
C LEU A 266 -12.29 -14.46 9.06
N ALA A 267 -12.08 -13.24 8.50
CA ALA A 267 -13.10 -12.21 8.50
C ALA A 267 -14.31 -12.59 7.62
N ALA A 268 -14.06 -13.08 6.41
CA ALA A 268 -15.09 -13.48 5.46
C ALA A 268 -15.88 -14.72 5.91
N SER A 269 -15.24 -15.69 6.58
CA SER A 269 -15.88 -16.93 7.06
C SER A 269 -16.99 -16.70 8.09
N GLN A 270 -17.12 -15.49 8.61
CA GLN A 270 -18.22 -15.13 9.50
C GLN A 270 -19.56 -14.93 8.75
N THR A 271 -19.51 -14.78 7.44
CA THR A 271 -20.69 -14.49 6.60
C THR A 271 -20.72 -15.31 5.30
N MET A 272 -19.69 -16.08 5.01
CA MET A 272 -19.54 -16.84 3.76
C MET A 272 -19.11 -18.28 4.02
N GLU A 273 -19.56 -19.20 3.18
CA GLU A 273 -19.10 -20.59 3.18
C GLU A 273 -17.67 -20.70 2.60
N VAL A 274 -16.91 -21.67 3.10
CA VAL A 274 -15.48 -21.85 2.74
C VAL A 274 -15.27 -22.07 1.26
N ASP A 275 -16.11 -22.81 0.58
CA ASP A 275 -15.99 -23.08 -0.85
C ASP A 275 -16.18 -21.80 -1.67
N GLN A 276 -17.11 -20.93 -1.27
CA GLN A 276 -17.30 -19.62 -1.90
C GLN A 276 -16.08 -18.70 -1.68
N ILE A 277 -15.49 -18.75 -0.48
CA ILE A 277 -14.26 -17.99 -0.17
C ILE A 277 -13.13 -18.45 -1.11
N LYS A 278 -12.94 -19.76 -1.30
CA LYS A 278 -11.90 -20.31 -2.19
C LYS A 278 -12.11 -19.88 -3.65
N GLU A 279 -13.35 -19.98 -4.15
CA GLU A 279 -13.69 -19.56 -5.51
C GLU A 279 -13.39 -18.08 -5.73
N ASN A 280 -13.78 -17.24 -4.79
CA ASN A 280 -13.58 -15.79 -4.89
C ASN A 280 -12.11 -15.38 -4.69
N LEU A 281 -11.38 -16.03 -3.78
CA LEU A 281 -9.96 -15.81 -3.56
C LEU A 281 -9.13 -16.02 -4.84
N ALA A 282 -9.53 -16.97 -5.68
CA ALA A 282 -8.88 -17.24 -6.96
C ALA A 282 -8.94 -16.07 -7.95
N LYS A 283 -9.80 -15.06 -7.74
CA LYS A 283 -9.89 -13.84 -8.55
C LYS A 283 -8.82 -12.81 -8.19
N TYR A 284 -8.23 -12.91 -7.00
CA TYR A 284 -7.15 -12.02 -6.58
C TYR A 284 -5.89 -12.28 -7.40
N THR A 285 -5.38 -11.25 -8.05
CA THR A 285 -4.22 -11.33 -8.96
C THR A 285 -3.08 -10.39 -8.56
N GLY A 286 -3.12 -9.88 -7.32
CA GLY A 286 -2.09 -9.00 -6.78
C GLY A 286 -2.42 -7.51 -6.86
N ILE A 287 -1.45 -6.73 -6.45
CA ILE A 287 -1.49 -5.26 -6.40
C ILE A 287 -0.31 -4.71 -7.20
N LYS A 288 -0.53 -3.64 -7.96
CA LYS A 288 0.58 -2.93 -8.62
C LYS A 288 1.55 -2.40 -7.58
N LYS A 289 2.83 -2.46 -7.89
CA LYS A 289 3.93 -2.06 -6.99
C LYS A 289 4.03 -2.90 -5.71
N ARG A 290 3.58 -4.16 -5.71
CA ARG A 290 3.81 -5.16 -4.66
C ARG A 290 4.16 -6.48 -5.33
N PHE A 291 5.44 -6.85 -5.31
CA PHE A 291 6.00 -7.94 -6.08
C PHE A 291 5.51 -7.92 -7.55
N ASP A 292 5.50 -6.73 -8.15
CA ASP A 292 4.87 -6.49 -9.45
C ASP A 292 5.85 -6.79 -10.58
N ILE A 293 5.65 -7.90 -11.28
CA ILE A 293 6.51 -8.30 -12.40
C ILE A 293 6.20 -7.42 -13.60
N VAL A 294 7.04 -6.40 -13.84
CA VAL A 294 6.83 -5.39 -14.89
C VAL A 294 7.47 -5.76 -16.21
N GLN A 295 8.52 -6.58 -16.18
CA GLN A 295 9.11 -7.19 -17.37
C GLN A 295 9.49 -8.63 -17.08
N LYS A 296 9.35 -9.50 -18.11
CA LYS A 296 9.65 -10.91 -18.00
C LYS A 296 10.10 -11.48 -19.34
N SER A 297 11.29 -12.04 -19.34
CA SER A 297 11.85 -12.83 -20.44
C SER A 297 12.54 -14.07 -19.87
N GLU A 298 13.10 -14.90 -20.74
CA GLU A 298 13.81 -16.10 -20.33
C GLU A 298 14.98 -15.80 -19.39
N ASN A 299 15.75 -14.75 -19.67
CA ASN A 299 16.99 -14.44 -18.95
C ASN A 299 16.93 -13.14 -18.11
N PHE A 300 15.82 -12.38 -18.18
CA PHE A 300 15.72 -11.09 -17.53
C PHE A 300 14.31 -10.84 -17.01
N ILE A 301 14.22 -10.59 -15.71
CA ILE A 301 12.96 -10.31 -14.99
C ILE A 301 13.14 -9.02 -14.20
N VAL A 302 12.16 -8.14 -14.29
CA VAL A 302 12.11 -6.89 -13.48
C VAL A 302 10.88 -6.91 -12.61
N ILE A 303 11.10 -6.75 -11.32
CA ILE A 303 10.07 -6.70 -10.28
C ILE A 303 10.08 -5.31 -9.65
N ASP A 304 8.93 -4.68 -9.56
CA ASP A 304 8.71 -3.39 -8.90
C ASP A 304 7.99 -3.60 -7.58
N ASP A 305 8.57 -3.11 -6.49
CA ASP A 305 7.97 -3.19 -5.17
C ASP A 305 8.06 -1.85 -4.42
N TYR A 306 6.97 -1.45 -3.78
CA TYR A 306 6.88 -0.22 -3.00
C TYR A 306 7.60 -0.32 -1.65
N ALA A 307 8.15 -1.48 -1.31
CA ALA A 307 8.90 -1.72 -0.07
C ALA A 307 9.92 -0.61 0.17
N HIS A 308 9.84 0.04 1.30
CA HIS A 308 10.68 1.19 1.67
C HIS A 308 11.10 1.17 3.15
N HIS A 309 10.64 0.18 3.92
CA HIS A 309 11.10 -0.16 5.26
C HIS A 309 11.96 -1.43 5.20
N PRO A 310 12.98 -1.59 6.07
CA PRO A 310 13.86 -2.78 6.04
C PRO A 310 13.11 -4.10 6.13
N THR A 311 12.08 -4.18 6.96
CA THR A 311 11.23 -5.37 7.13
C THR A 311 10.53 -5.76 5.83
N GLU A 312 9.97 -4.77 5.10
CA GLU A 312 9.31 -4.98 3.82
C GLU A 312 10.30 -5.45 2.75
N ILE A 313 11.46 -4.77 2.63
CA ILE A 313 12.50 -5.11 1.64
C ILE A 313 12.99 -6.54 1.86
N LYS A 314 13.22 -6.94 3.11
CA LYS A 314 13.62 -8.29 3.45
C LYS A 314 12.57 -9.32 3.01
N ALA A 315 11.30 -9.08 3.32
CA ALA A 315 10.21 -9.98 2.93
C ALA A 315 10.07 -10.11 1.41
N THR A 316 10.23 -9.00 0.67
CA THR A 316 10.20 -9.02 -0.81
C THR A 316 11.41 -9.77 -1.37
N LEU A 317 12.61 -9.59 -0.81
CA LEU A 317 13.80 -10.35 -1.23
C LEU A 317 13.65 -11.85 -0.99
N GLU A 318 13.08 -12.26 0.14
CA GLU A 318 12.75 -13.67 0.40
C GLU A 318 11.79 -14.21 -0.67
N SER A 319 10.80 -13.42 -1.10
CA SER A 319 9.89 -13.78 -2.19
C SER A 319 10.60 -13.88 -3.54
N VAL A 320 11.57 -12.99 -3.83
CA VAL A 320 12.43 -13.06 -5.03
C VAL A 320 13.28 -14.33 -5.00
N GLU A 321 13.84 -14.69 -3.84
CA GLU A 321 14.62 -15.93 -3.69
C GLU A 321 13.77 -17.17 -3.98
N LEU A 322 12.53 -17.21 -3.46
CA LEU A 322 11.59 -18.28 -3.74
C LEU A 322 11.25 -18.35 -5.24
N TYR A 323 10.99 -17.19 -5.86
CA TYR A 323 10.69 -17.11 -7.29
C TYR A 323 11.88 -17.58 -8.14
N ASN A 324 13.11 -17.19 -7.73
CA ASN A 324 14.32 -17.58 -8.46
C ASN A 324 14.66 -19.07 -8.36
N LYS A 325 14.18 -19.80 -7.36
CA LYS A 325 14.30 -21.28 -7.33
C LYS A 325 13.66 -21.94 -8.57
N TYR A 326 12.60 -21.32 -9.10
CA TYR A 326 11.94 -21.77 -10.31
C TYR A 326 12.57 -21.20 -11.59
N LYS A 327 12.96 -19.91 -11.56
CA LYS A 327 13.48 -19.20 -12.73
C LYS A 327 14.95 -19.53 -13.01
N LYS A 328 15.73 -19.84 -11.98
CA LYS A 328 17.15 -20.22 -12.04
C LYS A 328 18.02 -19.19 -12.76
N LEU A 329 17.75 -17.91 -12.53
CA LEU A 329 18.58 -16.83 -13.06
C LEU A 329 19.82 -16.62 -12.18
N ASP A 330 20.95 -16.32 -12.84
CA ASP A 330 22.26 -16.31 -12.18
C ASP A 330 22.47 -15.17 -11.20
N LYS A 331 21.74 -14.04 -11.39
CA LYS A 331 21.94 -12.84 -10.60
C LYS A 331 20.64 -12.30 -10.02
N LYS A 332 20.72 -11.85 -8.77
CA LYS A 332 19.69 -11.10 -8.05
C LYS A 332 20.23 -9.70 -7.77
N ILE A 333 19.70 -8.71 -8.46
CA ILE A 333 20.14 -7.32 -8.39
C ILE A 333 19.04 -6.50 -7.71
N VAL A 334 19.38 -5.74 -6.69
CA VAL A 334 18.46 -4.82 -6.05
C VAL A 334 18.78 -3.39 -6.47
N ILE A 335 17.78 -2.65 -6.96
CA ILE A 335 17.85 -1.21 -7.16
C ILE A 335 17.02 -0.56 -6.05
N TRP A 336 17.69 0.09 -5.11
CA TRP A 336 17.06 0.74 -3.97
C TRP A 336 17.04 2.25 -4.12
N GLN A 337 15.84 2.84 -3.99
CA GLN A 337 15.69 4.27 -3.82
C GLN A 337 15.29 4.58 -2.38
N PRO A 338 16.22 5.07 -1.54
CA PRO A 338 15.90 5.47 -0.17
C PRO A 338 14.81 6.55 -0.17
N HIS A 339 13.85 6.45 0.76
CA HIS A 339 12.74 7.40 0.85
C HIS A 339 12.78 8.13 2.20
N LYS A 340 13.02 9.44 2.16
CA LYS A 340 13.28 10.35 3.28
C LYS A 340 14.63 10.10 3.96
N TYR A 341 15.35 11.18 4.26
CA TYR A 341 16.61 11.13 5.01
C TYR A 341 16.39 10.67 6.45
N SER A 342 15.33 11.15 7.12
CA SER A 342 14.98 10.74 8.48
C SER A 342 14.82 9.22 8.57
N ARG A 343 13.91 8.63 7.78
CA ARG A 343 13.71 7.18 7.79
C ARG A 343 14.98 6.40 7.49
N THR A 344 15.77 6.85 6.51
CA THR A 344 17.00 6.16 6.11
C THR A 344 18.01 6.14 7.25
N LEU A 345 18.18 7.24 7.97
CA LEU A 345 19.14 7.34 9.08
C LEU A 345 18.64 6.63 10.34
N ASP A 346 17.36 6.77 10.68
CA ASP A 346 16.78 6.14 11.86
C ASP A 346 16.81 4.60 11.78
N ASN A 347 16.75 4.05 10.55
CA ASN A 347 16.76 2.61 10.30
C ASN A 347 18.07 2.11 9.62
N LEU A 348 19.15 2.89 9.62
CA LEU A 348 20.36 2.58 8.85
C LEU A 348 20.94 1.22 9.17
N SER A 349 20.98 0.83 10.45
CA SER A 349 21.48 -0.48 10.87
C SER A 349 20.64 -1.63 10.31
N ALA A 350 19.33 -1.49 10.28
CA ALA A 350 18.41 -2.47 9.71
C ALA A 350 18.50 -2.53 8.17
N PHE A 351 18.68 -1.38 7.51
CA PHE A 351 18.92 -1.34 6.06
C PHE A 351 20.20 -2.06 5.66
N LYS A 352 21.28 -1.99 6.47
CA LYS A 352 22.51 -2.73 6.22
C LYS A 352 22.34 -4.26 6.22
N GLU A 353 21.29 -4.75 6.84
CA GLU A 353 21.01 -6.17 6.97
C GLU A 353 19.94 -6.69 6.00
N CYS A 354 19.01 -5.81 5.56
CA CYS A 354 17.84 -6.24 4.81
C CYS A 354 18.12 -6.68 3.37
N PHE A 355 19.26 -6.30 2.78
CA PHE A 355 19.65 -6.68 1.41
C PHE A 355 20.44 -7.98 1.32
N LYS A 356 20.60 -8.71 2.43
CA LYS A 356 21.28 -10.01 2.42
C LYS A 356 20.61 -10.97 1.43
N GLY A 357 21.41 -11.59 0.58
CA GLY A 357 20.94 -12.50 -0.47
C GLY A 357 20.88 -11.87 -1.87
N CYS A 358 21.04 -10.56 -2.03
CA CYS A 358 21.31 -9.98 -3.35
C CYS A 358 22.78 -10.15 -3.74
N ASP A 359 23.03 -10.28 -5.04
CA ASP A 359 24.40 -10.34 -5.59
C ASP A 359 24.97 -8.94 -5.82
N GLU A 360 24.09 -7.96 -6.02
CA GLU A 360 24.46 -6.56 -6.23
C GLU A 360 23.38 -5.61 -5.70
N LEU A 361 23.83 -4.51 -5.10
CA LEU A 361 22.99 -3.42 -4.61
C LEU A 361 23.28 -2.12 -5.38
N ILE A 362 22.28 -1.63 -6.11
CA ILE A 362 22.34 -0.36 -6.81
C ILE A 362 21.54 0.66 -6.01
N ILE A 363 22.15 1.81 -5.69
CA ILE A 363 21.51 2.82 -4.85
C ILE A 363 21.29 4.09 -5.67
N LEU A 364 20.04 4.53 -5.72
CA LEU A 364 19.58 5.79 -6.28
C LEU A 364 19.67 6.92 -5.23
N PRO A 365 19.62 8.19 -5.65
CA PRO A 365 19.53 9.32 -4.72
C PRO A 365 18.31 9.19 -3.80
N VAL A 366 18.48 9.67 -2.56
CA VAL A 366 17.37 9.70 -1.61
C VAL A 366 16.22 10.52 -2.18
N TRP A 367 15.03 9.92 -2.24
CA TRP A 367 13.80 10.64 -2.57
C TRP A 367 13.34 11.42 -1.35
N SER A 368 13.75 12.69 -1.30
CA SER A 368 13.36 13.58 -0.21
C SER A 368 12.03 14.27 -0.51
N VAL A 369 11.14 14.29 0.48
CA VAL A 369 9.88 15.02 0.41
C VAL A 369 9.87 16.03 1.54
N ALA A 370 10.08 17.31 1.22
CA ALA A 370 10.05 18.42 2.17
C ALA A 370 10.99 18.25 3.41
N GLU A 371 12.13 17.58 3.22
CA GLU A 371 13.16 17.41 4.25
C GLU A 371 14.45 18.14 3.87
N GLU A 372 15.21 18.51 4.89
CA GLU A 372 16.58 19.00 4.72
C GLU A 372 17.49 17.87 4.18
N ILE A 373 18.30 18.18 3.19
CA ILE A 373 19.26 17.24 2.62
C ILE A 373 20.34 16.93 3.66
N LYS A 374 20.52 15.65 3.97
CA LYS A 374 21.59 15.14 4.85
C LYS A 374 22.58 14.34 4.05
N GLU A 375 23.85 14.43 4.42
CA GLU A 375 24.91 13.68 3.77
C GLU A 375 24.94 12.25 4.31
N ILE A 376 24.92 11.26 3.42
CA ILE A 376 25.06 9.84 3.74
C ILE A 376 26.08 9.22 2.78
N ASP A 377 27.18 8.69 3.31
CA ASP A 377 28.17 7.94 2.52
C ASP A 377 27.69 6.50 2.30
N PHE A 378 26.80 6.31 1.34
CA PHE A 378 26.26 4.97 1.02
C PHE A 378 27.35 3.96 0.63
N THR A 379 28.46 4.39 0.02
CA THR A 379 29.55 3.49 -0.34
C THR A 379 30.19 2.90 0.90
N LYS A 380 30.43 3.72 1.92
CA LYS A 380 30.99 3.29 3.20
C LYS A 380 29.98 2.45 4.00
N GLU A 381 28.73 2.94 4.09
CA GLU A 381 27.71 2.29 4.91
C GLU A 381 27.31 0.90 4.39
N PHE A 382 27.36 0.69 3.06
CA PHE A 382 27.00 -0.58 2.41
C PHE A 382 28.24 -1.29 1.79
N ALA A 383 29.42 -1.09 2.36
CA ALA A 383 30.68 -1.71 1.89
C ALA A 383 30.67 -3.25 1.91
N ASN A 384 29.75 -3.87 2.65
CA ASN A 384 29.59 -5.33 2.69
C ASN A 384 28.86 -5.90 1.47
N TYR A 385 28.33 -5.04 0.58
CA TYR A 385 27.64 -5.41 -0.65
C TYR A 385 28.46 -4.99 -1.88
N SER A 386 28.23 -5.65 -3.00
CA SER A 386 28.68 -5.14 -4.31
C SER A 386 27.82 -3.93 -4.67
N THR A 387 28.25 -2.74 -4.25
CA THR A 387 27.43 -1.52 -4.32
C THR A 387 27.78 -0.65 -5.51
N THR A 388 26.77 -0.22 -6.26
CA THR A 388 26.89 0.77 -7.35
C THR A 388 25.99 1.96 -7.06
N LEU A 389 26.52 3.18 -7.09
CA LEU A 389 25.73 4.41 -7.02
C LEU A 389 25.40 4.91 -8.42
N CYS A 390 24.15 5.28 -8.67
CA CYS A 390 23.75 5.91 -9.92
C CYS A 390 22.72 7.04 -9.67
N THR A 391 22.59 7.95 -10.63
CA THR A 391 21.71 9.11 -10.45
C THR A 391 20.28 8.87 -10.87
N LYS A 392 20.07 7.99 -11.85
CA LYS A 392 18.76 7.56 -12.38
C LYS A 392 18.91 6.26 -13.13
N ILE A 393 17.81 5.62 -13.40
CA ILE A 393 17.71 4.48 -14.31
C ILE A 393 16.75 4.81 -15.46
N SER A 394 16.89 4.10 -16.56
CA SER A 394 15.93 4.12 -17.66
C SER A 394 15.68 2.69 -18.12
N THR A 395 14.44 2.28 -18.17
CA THR A 395 14.04 0.95 -18.51
C THR A 395 13.48 0.93 -19.93
N SER A 396 13.88 -0.06 -20.71
CA SER A 396 13.30 -0.38 -22.01
C SER A 396 13.12 -1.88 -22.13
N LYS A 397 12.50 -2.34 -23.20
CA LYS A 397 12.25 -3.77 -23.37
C LYS A 397 13.54 -4.59 -23.28
N GLY A 398 13.62 -5.44 -22.25
CA GLY A 398 14.73 -6.39 -22.04
C GLY A 398 15.99 -5.79 -21.41
N LYS A 399 15.99 -4.52 -20.98
CA LYS A 399 17.17 -3.93 -20.34
C LYS A 399 16.84 -2.74 -19.40
N ILE A 400 17.72 -2.51 -18.46
CA ILE A 400 17.76 -1.29 -17.63
C ILE A 400 19.12 -0.63 -17.79
N GLU A 401 19.16 0.66 -18.13
CA GLU A 401 20.36 1.47 -18.21
C GLU A 401 20.55 2.29 -16.94
N LEU A 402 21.74 2.22 -16.35
CA LEU A 402 22.15 2.98 -15.16
C LEU A 402 22.89 4.24 -15.61
N PHE A 403 22.57 5.39 -15.00
CA PHE A 403 23.16 6.67 -15.36
C PHE A 403 23.97 7.27 -14.21
N SER A 404 25.08 7.93 -14.57
CA SER A 404 25.78 8.88 -13.73
C SER A 404 25.74 10.24 -14.43
N GLY A 405 24.92 11.17 -13.91
CA GLY A 405 24.49 12.35 -14.65
C GLY A 405 23.72 11.94 -15.91
N ASP A 406 24.18 12.41 -17.07
CA ASP A 406 23.55 12.08 -18.36
C ASP A 406 24.25 10.93 -19.11
N LYS A 407 25.28 10.32 -18.52
CA LYS A 407 26.02 9.21 -19.15
C LYS A 407 25.50 7.87 -18.68
N VAL A 408 25.24 6.97 -19.62
CA VAL A 408 25.02 5.56 -19.33
C VAL A 408 26.35 4.96 -18.86
N VAL A 409 26.37 4.45 -17.62
CA VAL A 409 27.56 3.82 -17.03
C VAL A 409 27.50 2.30 -17.09
N ARG A 410 26.30 1.75 -17.20
CA ARG A 410 26.08 0.30 -17.27
C ARG A 410 24.69 -0.04 -17.79
N THR A 411 24.58 -1.23 -18.35
CA THR A 411 23.29 -1.84 -18.78
C THR A 411 23.11 -3.18 -18.06
N LEU A 412 21.91 -3.41 -17.56
CA LEU A 412 21.44 -4.68 -17.00
C LEU A 412 20.49 -5.31 -18.01
N ASP A 413 20.77 -6.52 -18.44
CA ASP A 413 19.99 -7.27 -19.45
C ASP A 413 19.84 -8.76 -19.11
N ASN A 414 20.30 -9.17 -17.94
CA ASN A 414 20.16 -10.52 -17.42
C ASN A 414 19.95 -10.53 -15.90
N GLY A 415 19.36 -11.60 -15.38
CA GLY A 415 19.09 -11.79 -13.96
C GLY A 415 17.71 -11.30 -13.53
N ILE A 416 17.44 -11.35 -12.22
CA ILE A 416 16.27 -10.75 -11.59
C ILE A 416 16.67 -9.40 -11.02
N VAL A 417 16.00 -8.35 -11.47
CA VAL A 417 16.15 -7.00 -10.93
C VAL A 417 14.92 -6.70 -10.06
N LEU A 418 15.16 -6.44 -8.80
CA LEU A 418 14.16 -5.97 -7.85
C LEU A 418 14.35 -4.46 -7.62
N GLY A 419 13.42 -3.65 -8.05
CA GLY A 419 13.38 -2.23 -7.71
C GLY A 419 12.54 -2.01 -6.46
N VAL A 420 13.10 -1.33 -5.44
CA VAL A 420 12.42 -1.06 -4.17
C VAL A 420 12.48 0.41 -3.79
N GLY A 421 11.34 0.95 -3.35
CA GLY A 421 11.24 2.32 -2.88
C GLY A 421 9.86 2.95 -3.08
N ALA A 422 9.56 3.95 -2.25
CA ALA A 422 8.29 4.70 -2.30
C ALA A 422 8.37 5.99 -3.14
N GLY A 423 9.51 6.24 -3.80
CA GLY A 423 9.75 7.40 -4.65
C GLY A 423 9.34 7.22 -6.11
N ASP A 424 10.10 7.82 -7.02
CA ASP A 424 9.83 7.77 -8.45
C ASP A 424 10.44 6.54 -9.16
N ILE A 425 11.15 5.68 -8.45
CA ILE A 425 11.77 4.46 -8.99
C ILE A 425 10.76 3.62 -9.79
N THR A 426 9.53 3.51 -9.30
CA THR A 426 8.47 2.76 -9.98
C THR A 426 8.19 3.28 -11.40
N TYR A 427 8.28 4.59 -11.62
CA TYR A 427 8.12 5.17 -12.95
C TYR A 427 9.35 4.93 -13.83
N GLN A 428 10.55 4.96 -13.25
CA GLN A 428 11.78 4.66 -13.96
C GLN A 428 11.87 3.18 -14.39
N LEU A 429 11.19 2.26 -13.67
CA LEU A 429 11.14 0.83 -13.99
C LEU A 429 10.12 0.46 -15.07
N ARG A 430 9.13 1.34 -15.34
CA ARG A 430 7.96 1.00 -16.18
C ARG A 430 7.97 1.66 -17.57
N HIS A 431 9.02 2.34 -17.93
CA HIS A 431 9.13 3.08 -19.22
C HIS A 431 9.90 2.31 -20.26
#